data_6be73f2c6d8c5ca000a9d4f7c5432958
#
_entry.id   6be73f2c6d8c5ca000a9d4f7c5432958
#
_cell.length_a   1.000
_cell.length_b   1.000
_cell.length_c   1.000
_cell.angle_alpha   90.00
_cell.angle_beta   90.00
_cell.angle_gamma   90.00
#
_symmetry.space_group_name_H-M   'P 1'
#
loop_
_entity.id
_entity.type
_entity.pdbx_description
1 polymer ?
#
loop_
_entity_poly.entity_id
_entity_poly.type
_entity_poly.pdbx_seq_one_letter_code
_entity_poly.pdbx_strand_id
1 'polypeptide(L)'
;DECIPNMKKFTPFVFCASFLLASFAFGAKRPNVLYLYVDDMGWGSIGPNGQAERKALGKPYVLTPNLDRLAAAGVNFRRGYGCTVCSPARSSQQTGFHQGYTFADRNDPDNAKKAIRTEDLTMGDILSKAGYHTGYWGKWGYGGSKDMQNPTLDNIQTLPTSHGYQFVVAELHHVRAHTFFQPTLWNAPAKPEAKAGL
;
A
#
# COMPACT_ATOMS: atom_id res chain seq x y z
N ASP A 1 19.05 -71.99 14.59
CA ASP A 1 17.71 -71.55 15.03
C ASP A 1 17.81 -70.11 15.56
N GLU A 2 17.69 -69.16 14.63
CA GLU A 2 17.67 -67.73 15.00
C GLU A 2 16.22 -67.22 15.04
N CYS A 3 15.83 -66.71 16.21
CA CYS A 3 14.55 -66.11 16.48
C CYS A 3 14.39 -64.78 15.70
N ILE A 4 13.42 -64.69 14.80
CA ILE A 4 12.96 -63.45 14.15
C ILE A 4 12.01 -62.74 15.18
N PRO A 5 12.27 -61.48 15.57
CA PRO A 5 11.38 -60.77 16.46
C PRO A 5 10.12 -60.30 15.71
N ASN A 6 8.99 -60.55 16.32
CA ASN A 6 7.62 -60.33 15.92
C ASN A 6 7.37 -58.83 15.65
N MET A 7 7.22 -58.40 14.38
CA MET A 7 6.80 -57.08 13.99
C MET A 7 5.35 -56.87 14.40
N LYS A 8 5.12 -56.08 15.45
CA LYS A 8 3.80 -55.61 15.81
C LYS A 8 3.19 -54.81 14.69
N LYS A 9 2.03 -55.26 14.20
CA LYS A 9 1.21 -54.58 13.21
C LYS A 9 0.89 -53.17 13.68
N PHE A 10 1.53 -52.17 13.08
CA PHE A 10 1.13 -50.76 13.26
C PHE A 10 -0.23 -50.58 12.63
N THR A 11 -1.22 -50.20 13.42
CA THR A 11 -2.59 -50.00 13.03
C THR A 11 -2.70 -48.79 12.11
N PRO A 12 -3.43 -48.89 10.95
CA PRO A 12 -3.62 -47.76 10.03
C PRO A 12 -4.48 -46.62 10.58
N PHE A 13 -4.86 -46.69 11.85
CA PHE A 13 -5.75 -45.72 12.49
C PHE A 13 -5.07 -44.38 12.81
N VAL A 14 -3.72 -44.36 13.01
CA VAL A 14 -3.00 -43.13 13.36
C VAL A 14 -2.81 -42.22 12.13
N PHE A 15 -2.73 -42.78 10.93
CA PHE A 15 -2.55 -41.99 9.71
C PHE A 15 -3.81 -41.25 9.23
N CYS A 16 -5.00 -41.81 9.50
CA CYS A 16 -6.27 -41.13 9.19
C CYS A 16 -6.59 -39.96 10.14
N ALA A 17 -6.18 -40.02 11.40
CA ALA A 17 -6.40 -38.92 12.36
C ALA A 17 -5.55 -37.70 12.06
N SER A 18 -4.34 -37.88 11.53
CA SER A 18 -3.45 -36.79 11.13
C SER A 18 -3.94 -36.05 9.87
N PHE A 19 -4.63 -36.74 8.97
CA PHE A 19 -5.21 -36.13 7.78
C PHE A 19 -6.50 -35.35 8.06
N LEU A 20 -7.28 -35.75 9.08
CA LEU A 20 -8.48 -35.04 9.52
C LEU A 20 -8.17 -33.75 10.29
N LEU A 21 -7.06 -33.69 11.01
CA LEU A 21 -6.61 -32.48 11.71
C LEU A 21 -6.06 -31.39 10.76
N ALA A 22 -5.53 -31.79 9.59
CA ALA A 22 -5.11 -30.84 8.55
C ALA A 22 -6.29 -30.13 7.85
N SER A 23 -7.50 -30.67 7.95
CA SER A 23 -8.68 -30.12 7.30
C SER A 23 -9.39 -29.01 8.08
N PHE A 24 -9.00 -28.74 9.33
CA PHE A 24 -9.56 -27.66 10.14
C PHE A 24 -8.76 -26.34 10.09
N ALA A 25 -7.70 -26.28 9.29
CA ALA A 25 -7.02 -25.00 8.99
C ALA A 25 -7.80 -24.16 7.96
N PHE A 26 -9.13 -24.31 7.90
CA PHE A 26 -9.95 -23.62 6.94
C PHE A 26 -10.38 -22.24 7.43
N GLY A 27 -9.83 -21.26 6.74
CA GLY A 27 -10.57 -20.03 6.53
C GLY A 27 -10.46 -19.02 7.66
N ALA A 28 -9.26 -18.72 8.16
CA ALA A 28 -9.09 -17.41 8.79
C ALA A 28 -9.58 -16.36 7.78
N LYS A 29 -10.69 -15.70 8.11
CA LYS A 29 -11.27 -14.64 7.28
C LYS A 29 -10.16 -13.64 6.99
N ARG A 30 -9.86 -13.40 5.71
CA ARG A 30 -8.80 -12.47 5.33
C ARG A 30 -9.05 -11.13 6.01
N PRO A 31 -8.07 -10.53 6.71
CA PRO A 31 -8.27 -9.23 7.34
C PRO A 31 -8.44 -8.16 6.27
N ASN A 32 -9.24 -7.14 6.57
CA ASN A 32 -9.21 -5.92 5.78
C ASN A 32 -7.87 -5.21 6.00
N VAL A 33 -7.32 -4.62 4.94
CA VAL A 33 -6.07 -3.87 4.97
C VAL A 33 -6.38 -2.40 4.69
N LEU A 34 -6.12 -1.54 5.66
CA LEU A 34 -6.16 -0.09 5.48
C LEU A 34 -4.73 0.45 5.54
N TYR A 35 -4.24 0.96 4.40
CA TYR A 35 -2.93 1.56 4.29
C TYR A 35 -3.03 3.08 4.23
N LEU A 36 -2.48 3.77 5.23
CA LEU A 36 -2.47 5.23 5.32
C LEU A 36 -1.05 5.74 5.04
N TYR A 37 -0.88 6.42 3.92
CA TYR A 37 0.40 7.01 3.51
C TYR A 37 0.33 8.52 3.56
N VAL A 38 1.00 9.13 4.53
CA VAL A 38 0.95 10.57 4.79
C VAL A 38 2.12 11.25 4.11
N ASP A 39 1.84 12.26 3.29
CA ASP A 39 2.84 13.12 2.65
C ASP A 39 3.36 14.16 3.65
N ASP A 40 4.64 14.52 3.56
CA ASP A 40 5.30 15.56 4.35
C ASP A 40 5.19 15.41 5.90
N MET A 41 4.92 14.21 6.40
CA MET A 41 4.91 13.95 7.84
C MET A 41 6.29 13.45 8.30
N GLY A 42 7.03 14.31 9.00
CA GLY A 42 8.32 13.96 9.57
C GLY A 42 8.21 12.97 10.74
N TRP A 43 9.27 12.21 10.99
CA TRP A 43 9.35 11.22 12.07
C TRP A 43 8.96 11.82 13.44
N GLY A 44 9.44 13.01 13.75
CA GLY A 44 9.15 13.71 15.00
C GLY A 44 7.79 14.42 15.07
N SER A 45 6.92 14.27 14.07
CA SER A 45 5.64 14.96 13.99
C SER A 45 4.50 14.28 14.78
N ILE A 46 4.74 13.10 15.32
CA ILE A 46 3.74 12.32 16.07
C ILE A 46 4.14 12.14 17.53
N GLY A 47 3.15 11.93 18.41
CA GLY A 47 3.34 11.79 19.85
C GLY A 47 4.42 10.79 20.24
N PRO A 48 4.37 9.54 19.76
CA PRO A 48 5.33 8.50 20.17
C PRO A 48 6.78 8.75 19.74
N ASN A 49 7.00 9.60 18.75
CA ASN A 49 8.31 9.81 18.13
C ASN A 49 8.93 11.19 18.43
N GLY A 50 8.37 11.97 19.35
CA GLY A 50 8.98 13.23 19.74
C GLY A 50 8.02 14.30 20.25
N GLN A 51 6.74 14.27 19.89
CA GLN A 51 5.80 15.31 20.36
C GLN A 51 5.45 15.14 21.85
N ALA A 52 5.40 13.91 22.35
CA ALA A 52 5.21 13.66 23.78
C ALA A 52 6.38 14.20 24.62
N GLU A 53 7.61 14.01 24.15
CA GLU A 53 8.80 14.55 24.79
C GLU A 53 8.82 16.09 24.76
N ARG A 54 8.50 16.71 23.62
CA ARG A 54 8.39 18.17 23.51
C ARG A 54 7.38 18.74 24.50
N LYS A 55 6.23 18.06 24.65
CA LYS A 55 5.21 18.41 25.63
C LYS A 55 5.76 18.35 27.06
N ALA A 56 6.42 17.27 27.40
CA ALA A 56 7.03 17.09 28.74
C ALA A 56 8.09 18.15 29.05
N LEU A 57 8.80 18.65 28.03
CA LEU A 57 9.81 19.72 28.16
C LEU A 57 9.22 21.13 28.07
N GLY A 58 7.88 21.30 28.04
CA GLY A 58 7.24 22.61 27.90
C GLY A 58 7.49 23.31 26.56
N LYS A 59 7.94 22.58 25.54
CA LYS A 59 8.19 23.13 24.19
C LYS A 59 6.90 23.09 23.35
N PRO A 60 6.77 23.93 22.32
CA PRO A 60 5.65 23.85 21.39
C PRO A 60 5.53 22.41 20.79
N TYR A 61 4.32 21.86 20.77
CA TYR A 61 4.06 20.49 20.33
C TYR A 61 2.73 20.39 19.59
N VAL A 62 2.56 19.30 18.84
CA VAL A 62 1.33 18.96 18.12
C VAL A 62 0.67 17.76 18.82
N LEU A 63 -0.65 17.79 18.93
CA LEU A 63 -1.43 16.67 19.47
C LEU A 63 -1.79 15.69 18.36
N THR A 64 -1.48 14.41 18.58
CA THR A 64 -1.79 13.31 17.64
C THR A 64 -2.49 12.15 18.35
N PRO A 65 -3.62 12.38 19.06
CA PRO A 65 -4.19 11.40 19.97
C PRO A 65 -4.64 10.10 19.28
N ASN A 66 -5.04 10.15 18.02
CA ASN A 66 -5.44 8.99 17.26
C ASN A 66 -4.22 8.14 16.83
N LEU A 67 -3.14 8.79 16.38
CA LEU A 67 -1.88 8.12 16.06
C LEU A 67 -1.23 7.54 17.32
N ASP A 68 -1.33 8.26 18.44
CA ASP A 68 -0.82 7.78 19.73
C ASP A 68 -1.52 6.50 20.16
N ARG A 69 -2.85 6.43 20.02
CA ARG A 69 -3.64 5.21 20.30
C ARG A 69 -3.29 4.08 19.34
N LEU A 70 -3.13 4.38 18.06
CA LEU A 70 -2.75 3.39 17.05
C LEU A 70 -1.36 2.81 17.36
N ALA A 71 -0.40 3.65 17.70
CA ALA A 71 0.95 3.23 18.06
C ALA A 71 0.97 2.38 19.35
N ALA A 72 0.11 2.72 20.33
CA ALA A 72 0.00 1.96 21.58
C ALA A 72 -0.67 0.58 21.37
N ALA A 73 -1.58 0.46 20.41
CA ALA A 73 -2.28 -0.79 20.10
C ALA A 73 -1.53 -1.69 19.09
N GLY A 74 -0.52 -1.17 18.42
CA GLY A 74 0.19 -1.84 17.34
C GLY A 74 1.70 -1.85 17.53
N VAL A 75 2.42 -1.84 16.40
CA VAL A 75 3.89 -1.81 16.36
C VAL A 75 4.36 -0.47 15.82
N ASN A 76 5.22 0.22 16.56
CA ASN A 76 5.87 1.46 16.13
C ASN A 76 7.31 1.16 15.65
N PHE A 77 7.55 1.28 14.36
CA PHE A 77 8.87 1.13 13.75
C PHE A 77 9.68 2.42 13.92
N ARG A 78 10.48 2.52 14.97
CA ARG A 78 11.26 3.72 15.31
C ARG A 78 12.38 4.04 14.32
N ARG A 79 12.75 3.08 13.47
CA ARG A 79 13.82 3.19 12.46
C ARG A 79 13.32 2.82 11.06
N GLY A 80 12.10 3.26 10.73
CA GLY A 80 11.56 3.17 9.37
C GLY A 80 12.11 4.32 8.52
N TYR A 81 12.75 4.01 7.40
CA TYR A 81 13.31 5.01 6.49
C TYR A 81 12.52 5.02 5.20
N GLY A 82 12.20 6.21 4.72
CA GLY A 82 11.52 6.46 3.45
C GLY A 82 12.41 7.21 2.46
N CYS A 83 11.88 7.41 1.26
CA CYS A 83 12.52 8.23 0.24
C CYS A 83 12.32 9.72 0.52
N THR A 84 13.18 10.54 -0.07
CA THR A 84 13.28 11.98 0.23
C THR A 84 12.22 12.85 -0.43
N VAL A 85 11.64 12.43 -1.58
CA VAL A 85 10.67 13.23 -2.36
C VAL A 85 9.51 12.37 -2.84
N CYS A 86 8.41 13.04 -3.24
CA CYS A 86 7.09 12.45 -3.47
C CYS A 86 7.07 11.27 -4.44
N SER A 87 7.45 11.46 -5.70
CA SER A 87 7.28 10.43 -6.74
C SER A 87 8.13 9.17 -6.47
N PRO A 88 9.42 9.27 -6.14
CA PRO A 88 10.23 8.12 -5.76
C PRO A 88 9.69 7.40 -4.51
N ALA A 89 9.26 8.15 -3.49
CA ALA A 89 8.72 7.58 -2.27
C ALA A 89 7.44 6.77 -2.54
N ARG A 90 6.54 7.33 -3.36
CA ARG A 90 5.31 6.66 -3.75
C ARG A 90 5.56 5.46 -4.65
N SER A 91 6.50 5.57 -5.59
CA SER A 91 6.90 4.43 -6.42
C SER A 91 7.50 3.31 -5.58
N SER A 92 8.42 3.61 -4.66
CA SER A 92 8.98 2.63 -3.74
C SER A 92 7.91 1.97 -2.86
N GLN A 93 6.97 2.76 -2.37
CA GLN A 93 5.86 2.25 -1.55
C GLN A 93 4.93 1.34 -2.35
N GLN A 94 4.64 1.67 -3.60
CA GLN A 94 3.76 0.86 -4.45
C GLN A 94 4.42 -0.44 -4.92
N THR A 95 5.69 -0.38 -5.31
CA THR A 95 6.40 -1.49 -5.96
C THR A 95 7.25 -2.32 -5.01
N GLY A 96 7.55 -1.80 -3.81
CA GLY A 96 8.52 -2.40 -2.90
C GLY A 96 9.98 -2.22 -3.33
N PHE A 97 10.25 -1.51 -4.40
CA PHE A 97 11.61 -1.23 -4.86
C PHE A 97 12.26 -0.12 -4.04
N HIS A 98 13.54 -0.27 -3.77
CA HIS A 98 14.33 0.81 -3.20
C HIS A 98 14.39 2.01 -4.16
N GLN A 99 14.47 3.23 -3.61
CA GLN A 99 14.51 4.48 -4.38
C GLN A 99 15.55 4.50 -5.51
N GLY A 100 16.72 3.90 -5.30
CA GLY A 100 17.76 3.80 -6.32
C GLY A 100 17.47 2.77 -7.42
N TYR A 101 16.38 2.03 -7.32
CA TYR A 101 16.00 0.97 -8.26
C TYR A 101 14.67 1.23 -8.95
N THR A 102 13.81 2.04 -8.35
CA THR A 102 12.52 2.41 -8.97
C THR A 102 12.75 3.28 -10.20
N PHE A 103 11.92 3.07 -11.23
CA PHE A 103 11.98 3.89 -12.44
C PHE A 103 11.60 5.35 -12.17
N ALA A 104 10.61 5.60 -11.33
CA ALA A 104 10.24 6.93 -10.87
C ALA A 104 11.23 7.42 -9.80
N ASP A 105 12.44 7.75 -10.20
CA ASP A 105 13.59 8.08 -9.34
C ASP A 105 13.64 9.56 -8.90
N ARG A 106 12.76 10.41 -9.40
CA ARG A 106 12.70 11.85 -9.12
C ARG A 106 11.31 12.43 -9.30
N ASN A 107 11.08 13.61 -8.76
CA ASN A 107 9.96 14.45 -9.17
C ASN A 107 10.29 15.06 -10.53
N ASP A 108 9.53 14.67 -11.55
CA ASP A 108 9.65 15.25 -12.87
C ASP A 108 8.56 16.32 -13.02
N PRO A 109 8.89 17.60 -13.32
CA PRO A 109 7.91 18.65 -13.48
C PRO A 109 6.86 18.34 -14.55
N ASP A 110 7.25 17.62 -15.58
CA ASP A 110 6.33 17.19 -16.64
C ASP A 110 5.63 15.86 -16.32
N ASN A 111 6.09 15.12 -15.35
CA ASN A 111 5.70 13.73 -14.98
C ASN A 111 5.57 12.76 -16.17
N ALA A 112 5.91 13.23 -17.34
CA ALA A 112 5.71 12.50 -18.59
C ALA A 112 6.76 11.41 -18.81
N LYS A 113 7.84 11.40 -18.00
CA LYS A 113 9.02 10.59 -18.27
C LYS A 113 9.37 9.60 -17.17
N LYS A 114 8.83 9.76 -15.96
CA LYS A 114 9.23 9.03 -14.77
C LYS A 114 8.02 8.61 -13.91
N ALA A 115 7.12 7.82 -14.48
CA ALA A 115 6.02 7.19 -13.78
C ALA A 115 6.36 5.74 -13.37
N ILE A 116 5.49 5.09 -12.62
CA ILE A 116 5.53 3.62 -12.49
C ILE A 116 5.28 3.03 -13.87
N ARG A 117 6.09 2.05 -14.27
CA ARG A 117 5.94 1.38 -15.57
C ARG A 117 4.77 0.40 -15.52
N THR A 118 4.16 0.15 -16.67
CA THR A 118 3.02 -0.77 -16.78
C THR A 118 3.37 -2.19 -16.32
N GLU A 119 4.63 -2.61 -16.51
CA GLU A 119 5.14 -3.93 -16.09
C GLU A 119 5.52 -4.02 -14.61
N ASP A 120 5.64 -2.90 -13.89
CA ASP A 120 5.96 -2.89 -12.47
C ASP A 120 4.75 -3.37 -11.66
N LEU A 121 4.92 -4.46 -10.92
CA LEU A 121 3.89 -4.94 -10.00
C LEU A 121 3.77 -4.01 -8.80
N THR A 122 2.55 -3.60 -8.51
CA THR A 122 2.24 -2.76 -7.37
C THR A 122 1.56 -3.53 -6.24
N MET A 123 1.44 -2.88 -5.10
CA MET A 123 0.64 -3.39 -3.98
C MET A 123 -0.81 -3.66 -4.40
N GLY A 124 -1.39 -2.80 -5.26
CA GLY A 124 -2.73 -3.00 -5.80
C GLY A 124 -2.84 -4.26 -6.63
N ASP A 125 -1.87 -4.54 -7.51
CA ASP A 125 -1.83 -5.77 -8.31
C ASP A 125 -1.74 -7.02 -7.43
N ILE A 126 -0.86 -6.99 -6.44
CA ILE A 126 -0.63 -8.12 -5.55
C ILE A 126 -1.89 -8.42 -4.73
N LEU A 127 -2.51 -7.40 -4.13
CA LEU A 127 -3.70 -7.57 -3.33
C LEU A 127 -4.91 -7.97 -4.16
N SER A 128 -5.09 -7.40 -5.35
CA SER A 128 -6.14 -7.78 -6.28
C SER A 128 -6.01 -9.25 -6.71
N LYS A 129 -4.80 -9.69 -7.08
CA LYS A 129 -4.51 -11.10 -7.39
C LYS A 129 -4.74 -12.03 -6.21
N ALA A 130 -4.52 -11.54 -5.00
CA ALA A 130 -4.85 -12.27 -3.78
C ALA A 130 -6.36 -12.30 -3.46
N GLY A 131 -7.21 -11.70 -4.30
CA GLY A 131 -8.67 -11.69 -4.18
C GLY A 131 -9.22 -10.65 -3.21
N TYR A 132 -8.49 -9.58 -2.95
CA TYR A 132 -9.02 -8.40 -2.25
C TYR A 132 -9.76 -7.49 -3.23
N HIS A 133 -10.81 -6.84 -2.74
CA HIS A 133 -11.33 -5.63 -3.38
C HIS A 133 -10.40 -4.46 -3.01
N THR A 134 -9.84 -3.84 -4.03
CA THR A 134 -8.80 -2.82 -3.87
C THR A 134 -9.33 -1.43 -4.19
N GLY A 135 -9.01 -0.47 -3.32
CA GLY A 135 -9.35 0.93 -3.53
C GLY A 135 -8.15 1.84 -3.31
N TYR A 136 -8.12 2.96 -4.02
CA TYR A 136 -7.10 3.99 -3.89
C TYR A 136 -7.74 5.37 -3.76
N TRP A 137 -7.33 6.14 -2.75
CA TRP A 137 -7.80 7.51 -2.52
C TRP A 137 -6.63 8.44 -2.27
N GLY A 138 -6.65 9.61 -2.92
CA GLY A 138 -5.68 10.67 -2.69
C GLY A 138 -4.65 10.83 -3.79
N LYS A 139 -3.47 11.31 -3.44
CA LYS A 139 -2.39 11.63 -4.39
C LYS A 139 -1.79 10.36 -4.99
N TRP A 140 -1.95 10.17 -6.30
CA TRP A 140 -1.22 9.15 -7.06
C TRP A 140 0.24 9.57 -7.24
N GLY A 141 0.47 10.74 -7.85
CA GLY A 141 1.74 11.46 -7.79
C GLY A 141 2.74 11.18 -8.91
N TYR A 142 2.43 10.33 -9.87
CA TYR A 142 3.26 10.04 -11.05
C TYR A 142 2.45 9.63 -12.28
N GLY A 143 1.17 9.93 -12.30
CA GLY A 143 0.37 9.83 -13.50
C GLY A 143 0.72 11.00 -14.41
N GLY A 144 1.76 10.88 -15.22
CA GLY A 144 2.18 11.93 -16.12
C GLY A 144 1.13 12.21 -17.18
N SER A 145 0.64 13.45 -17.23
CA SER A 145 -0.15 13.96 -18.33
C SER A 145 0.55 15.18 -18.89
N LYS A 146 0.64 15.26 -20.22
CA LYS A 146 1.12 16.47 -20.90
C LYS A 146 0.16 17.65 -20.70
N ASP A 147 -1.12 17.36 -20.58
CA ASP A 147 -2.15 18.32 -20.21
C ASP A 147 -2.65 18.02 -18.80
N MET A 148 -2.13 18.78 -17.84
CA MET A 148 -2.47 18.61 -16.42
C MET A 148 -3.89 19.07 -16.07
N GLN A 149 -4.51 19.86 -16.93
CA GLN A 149 -5.86 20.39 -16.72
C GLN A 149 -6.93 19.44 -17.25
N ASN A 150 -6.60 18.70 -18.31
CA ASN A 150 -7.51 17.75 -18.95
C ASN A 150 -6.82 16.38 -19.13
N PRO A 151 -6.59 15.63 -18.05
CA PRO A 151 -5.98 14.32 -18.15
C PRO A 151 -6.95 13.38 -18.88
N THR A 152 -6.53 12.89 -20.03
CA THR A 152 -7.24 11.84 -20.78
C THR A 152 -6.50 10.52 -20.69
N LEU A 153 -7.18 9.41 -20.95
CA LEU A 153 -6.53 8.09 -20.98
C LEU A 153 -5.36 8.02 -21.98
N ASP A 154 -5.41 8.83 -23.04
CA ASP A 154 -4.38 8.84 -24.08
C ASP A 154 -3.13 9.65 -23.68
N ASN A 155 -3.24 10.53 -22.70
CA ASN A 155 -2.15 11.41 -22.29
C ASN A 155 -1.60 11.11 -20.89
N ILE A 156 -2.14 10.09 -20.20
CA ILE A 156 -1.70 9.64 -18.88
C ILE A 156 -0.75 8.45 -19.04
N GLN A 157 0.41 8.55 -18.42
CA GLN A 157 1.43 7.51 -18.52
C GLN A 157 1.06 6.25 -17.74
N THR A 158 0.38 6.38 -16.60
CA THR A 158 -0.07 5.27 -15.78
C THR A 158 -1.25 5.68 -14.89
N LEU A 159 -2.18 4.77 -14.72
CA LEU A 159 -3.36 4.94 -13.89
C LEU A 159 -3.36 3.94 -12.73
N PRO A 160 -3.91 4.28 -11.57
CA PRO A 160 -4.10 3.31 -10.49
C PRO A 160 -4.88 2.07 -10.96
N THR A 161 -5.85 2.23 -11.86
CA THR A 161 -6.62 1.11 -12.41
C THR A 161 -5.79 0.15 -13.26
N SER A 162 -4.70 0.61 -13.88
CA SER A 162 -3.76 -0.25 -14.60
C SER A 162 -2.86 -1.04 -13.64
N HIS A 163 -2.90 -0.73 -12.34
CA HIS A 163 -2.10 -1.32 -11.28
C HIS A 163 -2.96 -1.99 -10.20
N GLY A 164 -4.05 -2.63 -10.61
CA GLY A 164 -4.84 -3.51 -9.77
C GLY A 164 -5.80 -2.80 -8.81
N TYR A 165 -5.92 -1.47 -8.82
CA TYR A 165 -6.91 -0.77 -8.03
C TYR A 165 -8.24 -0.71 -8.77
N GLN A 166 -9.27 -1.29 -8.16
CA GLN A 166 -10.60 -1.45 -8.74
C GLN A 166 -11.49 -0.22 -8.54
N PHE A 167 -11.29 0.49 -7.45
CA PHE A 167 -11.98 1.75 -7.16
C PHE A 167 -10.97 2.85 -6.87
N VAL A 168 -11.10 4.00 -7.53
CA VAL A 168 -10.11 5.08 -7.43
C VAL A 168 -10.79 6.43 -7.34
N VAL A 169 -10.33 7.26 -6.39
CA VAL A 169 -10.58 8.71 -6.36
C VAL A 169 -9.24 9.38 -6.11
N ALA A 170 -8.63 9.94 -7.13
CA ALA A 170 -7.25 10.38 -7.04
C ALA A 170 -6.95 11.70 -7.76
N GLU A 171 -5.96 12.41 -7.24
CA GLU A 171 -5.21 13.39 -7.99
C GLU A 171 -3.98 12.69 -8.61
N LEU A 172 -3.93 12.65 -9.91
CA LEU A 172 -2.94 11.87 -10.64
C LEU A 172 -1.56 12.54 -10.68
N HIS A 173 -1.53 13.87 -10.66
CA HIS A 173 -0.30 14.65 -10.81
C HIS A 173 0.28 15.09 -9.48
N HIS A 174 1.61 15.01 -9.30
CA HIS A 174 2.22 15.33 -8.02
C HIS A 174 2.15 16.81 -7.66
N VAL A 175 2.25 17.73 -8.64
CA VAL A 175 2.19 19.19 -8.39
C VAL A 175 0.80 19.64 -8.01
N ARG A 176 -0.23 19.23 -8.75
CA ARG A 176 -1.62 19.58 -8.45
C ARG A 176 -2.05 19.09 -7.08
N ALA A 177 -1.56 17.95 -6.65
CA ALA A 177 -1.85 17.40 -5.33
C ALA A 177 -1.33 18.26 -4.16
N HIS A 178 -0.55 19.31 -4.40
CA HIS A 178 -0.17 20.30 -3.38
C HIS A 178 -1.27 21.34 -3.11
N THR A 179 -2.31 21.36 -3.92
CA THR A 179 -3.52 22.16 -3.65
C THR A 179 -4.51 21.27 -2.90
N PHE A 180 -4.81 21.60 -1.65
CA PHE A 180 -5.64 20.73 -0.79
C PHE A 180 -7.09 20.62 -1.24
N PHE A 181 -7.64 21.64 -1.87
CA PHE A 181 -9.02 21.68 -2.34
C PHE A 181 -9.03 21.66 -3.86
N GLN A 182 -8.90 20.46 -4.43
CA GLN A 182 -8.96 20.28 -5.87
C GLN A 182 -10.39 20.45 -6.38
N PRO A 183 -10.60 21.24 -7.44
CA PRO A 183 -11.92 21.39 -8.05
C PRO A 183 -12.43 20.10 -8.69
N THR A 184 -11.51 19.25 -9.14
CA THR A 184 -11.81 17.95 -9.76
C THR A 184 -10.81 16.90 -9.33
N LEU A 185 -11.30 15.66 -9.13
CA LEU A 185 -10.49 14.46 -8.91
C LEU A 185 -10.81 13.43 -9.97
N TRP A 186 -9.80 12.68 -10.35
CA TRP A 186 -10.02 11.54 -11.24
C TRP A 186 -10.72 10.41 -10.47
N ASN A 187 -11.79 9.88 -11.05
CA ASN A 187 -12.60 8.84 -10.45
C ASN A 187 -12.79 7.68 -11.44
N ALA A 188 -12.53 6.48 -11.01
CA ALA A 188 -12.77 5.29 -11.79
C ALA A 188 -13.48 4.23 -10.95
N PRO A 189 -14.58 3.67 -11.44
CA PRO A 189 -15.26 2.55 -10.84
C PRO A 189 -14.52 1.23 -11.11
N ALA A 190 -14.74 0.27 -10.22
CA ALA A 190 -14.15 -1.07 -10.29
C ALA A 190 -14.63 -1.93 -11.46
N LYS A 191 -15.72 -1.54 -12.11
CA LYS A 191 -16.34 -2.32 -13.19
C LYS A 191 -16.48 -1.48 -14.45
N PRO A 192 -16.27 -2.10 -15.63
CA PRO A 192 -16.41 -1.42 -16.92
C PRO A 192 -17.81 -0.84 -17.17
N GLU A 193 -18.83 -1.38 -16.51
CA GLU A 193 -20.23 -0.97 -16.68
C GLU A 193 -20.59 0.29 -15.87
N ALA A 194 -19.82 0.63 -14.87
CA ALA A 194 -20.02 1.88 -14.14
C ALA A 194 -19.31 3.02 -14.89
N LYS A 195 -20.04 4.05 -15.27
CA LYS A 195 -19.49 5.18 -16.03
C LYS A 195 -18.36 5.85 -15.23
N ALA A 196 -17.19 6.00 -15.86
CA ALA A 196 -16.17 6.89 -15.34
C ALA A 196 -16.76 8.30 -15.29
N GLY A 197 -16.66 8.96 -14.14
CA GLY A 197 -17.10 10.33 -13.96
C GLY A 197 -15.99 11.18 -13.37
N LEU A 198 -15.90 12.41 -13.78
CA LEU A 198 -15.09 13.45 -13.12
C LEU A 198 -15.87 14.03 -11.95
#